data_2899c60d187f3c1b6e6c0fe0cac8fd14
#
_entry.id   2899c60d187f3c1b6e6c0fe0cac8fd14
#
_cell.length_a   1.000
_cell.length_b   1.000
_cell.length_c   1.000
_cell.angle_alpha   90.00
_cell.angle_beta   90.00
_cell.angle_gamma   90.00
#
_symmetry.space_group_name_H-M   'P 1'
#
loop_
_entity.id
_entity.type
_entity.pdbx_description
1 polymer ?
#
loop_
_entity_poly.entity_id
_entity_poly.type
_entity_poly.pdbx_seq_one_letter_code
_entity_poly.pdbx_strand_id
1 'polypeptide(L)'
;MPSICFNADSSLCPMRLDVYASSVQNISRSRLKSGIKRVAVNGKEVKLSLRLKGGEEVCIEWEDPVPENIEPENLPLDILFENEAVTVVNKASGMVTHPGAGNRRHTLVNALLYHWGRGCVCGASLRPGIVHRLDKDTSGVLIAAKNRDAEVFLQSEFKNRRVKKEYIAIVSGHPPALEGEIKNHLCRSSSNRKRFTVSPDDETGKFAHTRYRCVGIYGPYSLMRIRIKTGRTHQIRVHMKYLGCPVLGDCVYGKKDARFSDAALMLHAYKLAVRLPPRASDSAPFNPGGGSLKSACSRDTPAVFTAPVPDRFKKVLKVLHAEYRAEHLASVSSKN
;
A
#
# COMPACT_ATOMS: atom_id res chain seq x y z
N MET A 1 11.40 25.70 18.92
CA MET A 1 10.83 24.32 18.86
C MET A 1 9.33 24.45 18.86
N PRO A 2 8.61 23.76 17.97
CA PRO A 2 7.16 23.74 18.01
C PRO A 2 6.68 23.09 19.31
N SER A 3 5.67 23.70 19.93
CA SER A 3 5.05 23.20 21.15
C SER A 3 3.54 23.40 21.13
N ILE A 4 2.83 22.61 21.88
CA ILE A 4 1.41 22.77 22.12
C ILE A 4 1.13 22.53 23.59
N CYS A 5 0.32 23.41 24.21
CA CYS A 5 -0.25 23.20 25.54
C CYS A 5 -1.77 23.19 25.41
N PHE A 6 -2.43 22.26 26.12
CA PHE A 6 -3.89 22.13 26.13
C PHE A 6 -4.34 21.50 27.46
N ASN A 7 -5.58 21.72 27.83
CA ASN A 7 -6.22 21.03 28.94
C ASN A 7 -6.95 19.78 28.42
N ALA A 8 -6.76 18.65 29.11
CA ALA A 8 -7.42 17.41 28.77
C ALA A 8 -8.94 17.51 29.08
N ASP A 9 -9.77 17.28 28.05
CA ASP A 9 -11.23 17.29 28.22
C ASP A 9 -11.68 16.08 29.05
N SER A 10 -12.32 16.34 30.17
CA SER A 10 -12.80 15.33 31.11
C SER A 10 -13.86 14.41 30.49
N SER A 11 -14.63 14.89 29.49
CA SER A 11 -15.63 14.08 28.79
C SER A 11 -15.03 13.00 27.87
N LEU A 12 -13.76 13.17 27.47
CA LEU A 12 -13.01 12.25 26.61
C LEU A 12 -12.05 11.34 27.38
N CYS A 13 -11.96 11.53 28.70
CA CYS A 13 -11.08 10.76 29.57
C CYS A 13 -11.88 9.67 30.35
N PRO A 14 -11.22 8.57 30.78
CA PRO A 14 -9.78 8.35 30.78
C PRO A 14 -9.23 7.85 29.44
N MET A 15 -8.24 8.55 28.89
CA MET A 15 -7.61 8.22 27.61
C MET A 15 -6.08 8.28 27.70
N ARG A 16 -5.36 7.44 26.91
CA ARG A 16 -3.90 7.53 26.83
C ARG A 16 -3.48 8.84 26.16
N LEU A 17 -2.44 9.48 26.67
CA LEU A 17 -1.94 10.75 26.16
C LEU A 17 -1.55 10.68 24.67
N ASP A 18 -0.90 9.60 24.22
CA ASP A 18 -0.56 9.40 22.78
C ASP A 18 -1.80 9.28 21.91
N VAL A 19 -2.88 8.69 22.41
CA VAL A 19 -4.16 8.58 21.72
C VAL A 19 -4.86 9.94 21.70
N TYR A 20 -4.95 10.61 22.83
CA TYR A 20 -5.55 11.95 22.97
C TYR A 20 -4.86 12.96 22.05
N ALA A 21 -3.52 13.04 22.11
CA ALA A 21 -2.73 13.93 21.26
C ALA A 21 -2.94 13.66 19.78
N SER A 22 -3.13 12.39 19.37
CA SER A 22 -3.33 12.06 17.95
C SER A 22 -4.76 12.22 17.46
N SER A 23 -5.77 11.97 18.28
CA SER A 23 -7.19 11.98 17.87
C SER A 23 -7.89 13.31 18.10
N VAL A 24 -7.51 14.02 19.19
CA VAL A 24 -8.14 15.29 19.60
C VAL A 24 -7.31 16.49 19.14
N GLN A 25 -5.99 16.45 19.34
CA GLN A 25 -5.08 17.54 19.00
C GLN A 25 -4.47 17.42 17.58
N ASN A 26 -4.85 16.39 16.83
CA ASN A 26 -4.37 16.14 15.45
C ASN A 26 -2.83 16.05 15.31
N ILE A 27 -2.11 15.71 16.38
CA ILE A 27 -0.67 15.48 16.33
C ILE A 27 -0.42 14.12 15.69
N SER A 28 0.32 14.07 14.58
CA SER A 28 0.55 12.79 13.89
C SER A 28 1.30 11.80 14.79
N ARG A 29 0.91 10.52 14.75
CA ARG A 29 1.61 9.45 15.52
C ARG A 29 3.09 9.32 15.16
N SER A 30 3.48 9.72 13.96
CA SER A 30 4.90 9.76 13.56
C SER A 30 5.65 10.82 14.35
N ARG A 31 5.07 12.02 14.46
CA ARG A 31 5.63 13.13 15.27
C ARG A 31 5.75 12.73 16.74
N LEU A 32 4.71 12.07 17.29
CA LEU A 32 4.72 11.55 18.66
C LEU A 32 5.77 10.45 18.90
N LYS A 33 6.22 9.73 17.89
CA LYS A 33 7.21 8.63 18.03
C LYS A 33 8.65 9.03 17.81
N SER A 34 8.92 9.96 16.92
CA SER A 34 10.27 10.26 16.45
C SER A 34 10.73 11.69 16.73
N GLY A 35 9.81 12.59 17.03
CA GLY A 35 10.11 14.02 17.17
C GLY A 35 9.94 14.58 18.57
N ILE A 36 9.38 13.85 19.53
CA ILE A 36 9.12 14.39 20.87
C ILE A 36 10.42 14.62 21.61
N LYS A 37 10.56 15.83 22.15
CA LYS A 37 11.64 16.27 23.03
C LYS A 37 11.18 16.27 24.49
N ARG A 38 9.97 16.73 24.77
CA ARG A 38 9.43 16.83 26.13
C ARG A 38 7.93 16.62 26.13
N VAL A 39 7.45 15.92 27.14
CA VAL A 39 6.02 15.79 27.44
C VAL A 39 5.82 16.06 28.94
N ALA A 40 5.01 17.02 29.26
CA ALA A 40 4.70 17.36 30.66
C ALA A 40 3.19 17.35 30.90
N VAL A 41 2.77 16.89 32.07
CA VAL A 41 1.40 16.96 32.57
C VAL A 41 1.44 17.64 33.94
N ASN A 42 0.70 18.75 34.08
CA ASN A 42 0.72 19.61 35.25
C ASN A 42 2.17 19.99 35.69
N GLY A 43 2.99 20.35 34.67
CA GLY A 43 4.40 20.74 34.89
C GLY A 43 5.38 19.58 35.10
N LYS A 44 4.92 18.34 35.31
CA LYS A 44 5.78 17.15 35.54
C LYS A 44 6.01 16.39 34.26
N GLU A 45 7.25 16.01 33.99
CA GLU A 45 7.60 15.20 32.80
C GLU A 45 7.06 13.78 32.92
N VAL A 46 6.42 13.30 31.85
CA VAL A 46 5.72 12.00 31.80
C VAL A 46 5.98 11.26 30.51
N LYS A 47 5.64 9.95 30.48
CA LYS A 47 5.66 9.14 29.29
C LYS A 47 4.36 9.30 28.49
N LEU A 48 4.43 9.23 27.16
CA LEU A 48 3.26 9.25 26.27
C LEU A 48 2.20 8.18 26.56
N SER A 49 2.57 7.12 27.26
CA SER A 49 1.65 6.05 27.67
C SER A 49 0.80 6.38 28.89
N LEU A 50 1.04 7.53 29.55
CA LEU A 50 0.24 7.99 30.68
C LEU A 50 -1.24 8.05 30.29
N ARG A 51 -2.14 7.64 31.17
CA ARG A 51 -3.58 7.84 31.02
C ARG A 51 -3.97 9.16 31.68
N LEU A 52 -4.51 10.06 30.87
CA LEU A 52 -5.12 11.30 31.32
C LEU A 52 -6.44 10.99 32.03
N LYS A 53 -6.72 11.73 33.10
CA LYS A 53 -7.97 11.60 33.89
C LYS A 53 -9.01 12.65 33.53
N GLY A 54 -8.56 13.75 32.89
CA GLY A 54 -9.36 14.91 32.53
C GLY A 54 -9.07 16.11 33.41
N GLY A 55 -8.99 17.29 32.83
CA GLY A 55 -8.66 18.55 33.49
C GLY A 55 -7.17 18.84 33.65
N GLU A 56 -6.29 17.87 33.27
CA GLU A 56 -4.85 18.10 33.35
C GLU A 56 -4.35 19.04 32.25
N GLU A 57 -3.43 19.93 32.60
CA GLU A 57 -2.66 20.68 31.61
C GLU A 57 -1.57 19.80 31.03
N VAL A 58 -1.58 19.66 29.69
CA VAL A 58 -0.63 18.85 28.94
C VAL A 58 0.17 19.76 28.03
N CYS A 59 1.50 19.74 28.15
CA CYS A 59 2.42 20.44 27.25
C CYS A 59 3.29 19.40 26.52
N ILE A 60 3.33 19.49 25.19
CA ILE A 60 4.13 18.62 24.32
C ILE A 60 5.04 19.52 23.48
N GLU A 61 6.33 19.28 23.57
CA GLU A 61 7.36 19.94 22.77
C GLU A 61 7.96 18.91 21.79
N TRP A 62 8.13 19.30 20.55
CA TRP A 62 8.73 18.41 19.55
C TRP A 62 9.67 19.15 18.61
N GLU A 63 10.48 18.39 17.96
CA GLU A 63 11.26 18.80 16.81
C GLU A 63 10.67 18.12 15.58
N ASP A 64 10.34 18.90 14.57
CA ASP A 64 9.91 18.28 13.31
C ASP A 64 11.09 17.50 12.74
N PRO A 65 10.89 16.22 12.38
CA PRO A 65 11.97 15.44 11.81
C PRO A 65 12.49 16.18 10.57
N VAL A 66 13.81 16.41 10.56
CA VAL A 66 14.49 16.93 9.37
C VAL A 66 14.12 16.00 8.21
N PRO A 67 13.57 16.49 7.12
CA PRO A 67 13.31 15.66 5.95
C PRO A 67 14.61 14.94 5.60
N GLU A 68 14.61 13.60 5.57
CA GLU A 68 15.74 12.88 4.98
C GLU A 68 15.92 13.45 3.58
N ASN A 69 17.10 13.99 3.29
CA ASN A 69 17.40 14.48 1.95
C ASN A 69 17.48 13.27 1.02
N ILE A 70 16.35 12.94 0.42
CA ILE A 70 16.24 11.80 -0.50
C ILE A 70 16.84 12.25 -1.82
N GLU A 71 18.00 11.71 -2.16
CA GLU A 71 18.70 12.05 -3.39
C GLU A 71 17.92 11.57 -4.63
N PRO A 72 17.65 12.42 -5.62
CA PRO A 72 17.12 12.00 -6.91
C PRO A 72 18.11 11.07 -7.63
N GLU A 73 17.61 9.96 -8.20
CA GLU A 73 18.43 9.02 -8.95
C GLU A 73 17.80 8.72 -10.32
N ASN A 74 18.64 8.75 -11.38
CA ASN A 74 18.22 8.39 -12.74
C ASN A 74 18.03 6.86 -12.85
N LEU A 75 16.84 6.41 -12.48
CA LEU A 75 16.45 5.00 -12.56
C LEU A 75 15.31 4.85 -13.57
N PRO A 76 15.23 3.73 -14.31
CA PRO A 76 14.18 3.51 -15.28
C PRO A 76 12.80 3.45 -14.61
N LEU A 77 11.85 4.20 -15.16
CA LEU A 77 10.44 4.19 -14.76
C LEU A 77 9.56 3.75 -15.94
N ASP A 78 8.70 2.79 -15.71
CA ASP A 78 7.62 2.42 -16.64
C ASP A 78 6.36 3.22 -16.26
N ILE A 79 6.15 4.35 -16.93
CA ILE A 79 5.07 5.31 -16.67
C ILE A 79 3.83 4.88 -17.45
N LEU A 80 2.75 4.54 -16.74
CA LEU A 80 1.46 4.17 -17.32
C LEU A 80 0.58 5.39 -17.61
N PHE A 81 0.73 6.45 -16.81
CA PHE A 81 -0.02 7.69 -16.95
C PHE A 81 0.67 8.80 -16.17
N GLU A 82 0.64 10.01 -16.71
CA GLU A 82 1.12 11.19 -16.01
C GLU A 82 0.29 12.41 -16.38
N ASN A 83 0.11 13.29 -15.39
CA ASN A 83 -0.41 14.65 -15.59
C ASN A 83 0.27 15.60 -14.60
N GLU A 84 -0.25 16.83 -14.46
CA GLU A 84 0.30 17.86 -13.55
C GLU A 84 0.22 17.47 -12.07
N ALA A 85 -0.74 16.63 -11.69
CA ALA A 85 -1.04 16.29 -10.31
C ALA A 85 -0.47 14.92 -9.88
N VAL A 86 -0.40 13.95 -10.79
CA VAL A 86 -0.06 12.56 -10.45
C VAL A 86 0.81 11.90 -11.51
N THR A 87 1.62 10.92 -11.08
CA THR A 87 2.30 9.95 -11.93
C THR A 87 1.86 8.55 -11.53
N VAL A 88 1.45 7.73 -12.48
CA VAL A 88 1.10 6.32 -12.30
C VAL A 88 2.15 5.46 -12.98
N VAL A 89 2.76 4.57 -12.23
CA VAL A 89 3.85 3.73 -12.73
C VAL A 89 3.52 2.24 -12.62
N ASN A 90 4.11 1.43 -13.48
CA ASN A 90 4.23 0.00 -13.32
C ASN A 90 5.53 -0.29 -12.55
N LYS A 91 5.46 -0.34 -11.21
CA LYS A 91 6.64 -0.57 -10.38
C LYS A 91 7.27 -1.94 -10.70
N ALA A 92 8.55 -1.96 -10.98
CA ALA A 92 9.29 -3.20 -11.16
C ALA A 92 9.32 -4.08 -9.89
N SER A 93 9.41 -5.39 -10.05
CA SER A 93 9.75 -6.32 -8.96
C SER A 93 11.21 -6.08 -8.53
N GLY A 94 11.51 -6.20 -7.24
CA GLY A 94 12.82 -5.92 -6.67
C GLY A 94 13.06 -4.45 -6.28
N MET A 95 12.25 -3.51 -6.79
CA MET A 95 12.35 -2.09 -6.45
C MET A 95 11.59 -1.78 -5.15
N VAL A 96 12.27 -1.17 -4.18
CA VAL A 96 11.64 -0.67 -2.94
C VAL A 96 10.81 0.58 -3.23
N THR A 97 9.65 0.73 -2.62
CA THR A 97 8.78 1.90 -2.88
C THR A 97 9.39 3.21 -2.35
N HIS A 98 9.89 3.22 -1.12
CA HIS A 98 10.44 4.42 -0.47
C HIS A 98 11.61 4.06 0.44
N PRO A 99 12.55 4.98 0.67
CA PRO A 99 13.67 4.75 1.57
C PRO A 99 13.26 4.28 2.96
N GLY A 100 14.07 3.44 3.56
CA GLY A 100 13.87 2.90 4.90
C GLY A 100 15.10 2.15 5.39
N ALA A 101 15.01 1.57 6.59
CA ALA A 101 16.12 0.82 7.19
C ALA A 101 16.65 -0.26 6.21
N GLY A 102 17.93 -0.16 5.86
CA GLY A 102 18.61 -1.07 4.95
C GLY A 102 18.44 -0.80 3.45
N ASN A 103 17.62 0.19 3.05
CA ASN A 103 17.44 0.57 1.64
C ASN A 103 17.22 2.09 1.55
N ARG A 104 18.30 2.85 1.56
CA ARG A 104 18.22 4.33 1.51
C ARG A 104 18.22 4.88 0.09
N ARG A 105 18.69 4.08 -0.89
CA ARG A 105 18.85 4.42 -2.31
C ARG A 105 18.14 3.39 -3.18
N HIS A 106 18.09 3.68 -4.48
CA HIS A 106 17.51 2.82 -5.52
C HIS A 106 16.04 2.48 -5.27
N THR A 107 15.29 3.46 -4.74
CA THR A 107 13.85 3.30 -4.49
C THR A 107 13.04 4.00 -5.57
N LEU A 108 11.75 3.67 -5.66
CA LEU A 108 10.84 4.35 -6.56
C LEU A 108 10.79 5.87 -6.28
N VAL A 109 10.89 6.29 -5.01
CA VAL A 109 10.92 7.73 -4.67
C VAL A 109 12.14 8.42 -5.25
N ASN A 110 13.34 7.80 -5.19
CA ASN A 110 14.55 8.37 -5.79
C ASN A 110 14.36 8.59 -7.30
N ALA A 111 13.77 7.59 -8.00
CA ALA A 111 13.47 7.66 -9.43
C ALA A 111 12.43 8.74 -9.77
N LEU A 112 11.34 8.82 -8.99
CA LEU A 112 10.28 9.81 -9.19
C LEU A 112 10.79 11.23 -8.96
N LEU A 113 11.60 11.46 -7.93
CA LEU A 113 12.21 12.77 -7.67
C LEU A 113 13.14 13.21 -8.80
N TYR A 114 13.89 12.30 -9.40
CA TYR A 114 14.71 12.59 -10.57
C TYR A 114 13.83 12.95 -11.78
N HIS A 115 12.83 12.15 -12.05
CA HIS A 115 11.90 12.34 -13.18
C HIS A 115 11.12 13.67 -13.07
N TRP A 116 10.66 14.03 -11.89
CA TRP A 116 9.91 15.27 -11.67
C TRP A 116 10.81 16.54 -11.63
N GLY A 117 12.10 16.37 -11.38
CA GLY A 117 13.05 17.48 -11.29
C GLY A 117 12.86 18.36 -10.05
N ARG A 118 13.58 19.51 -10.02
CA ARG A 118 13.61 20.42 -8.86
C ARG A 118 12.28 21.16 -8.60
N GLY A 119 11.33 21.11 -9.50
CA GLY A 119 10.01 21.77 -9.38
C GLY A 119 8.99 20.98 -8.59
N CYS A 120 9.30 19.78 -8.12
CA CYS A 120 8.36 18.98 -7.33
C CYS A 120 8.24 19.52 -5.90
N VAL A 121 7.07 20.03 -5.55
CA VAL A 121 6.75 20.64 -4.23
C VAL A 121 6.56 19.60 -3.12
N CYS A 122 6.71 18.31 -3.42
CA CYS A 122 6.61 17.23 -2.41
C CYS A 122 7.83 17.12 -1.47
N GLY A 123 8.83 18.00 -1.59
CA GLY A 123 10.16 17.86 -0.97
C GLY A 123 10.25 17.95 0.56
N ALA A 124 9.21 18.43 1.25
CA ALA A 124 9.22 18.54 2.72
C ALA A 124 8.64 17.30 3.43
N SER A 125 8.22 16.26 2.70
CA SER A 125 7.67 15.03 3.25
C SER A 125 8.76 13.97 3.41
N LEU A 126 8.69 13.18 4.49
CA LEU A 126 9.51 11.96 4.67
C LEU A 126 9.27 10.91 3.56
N ARG A 127 8.22 11.08 2.76
CA ARG A 127 7.81 10.17 1.68
C ARG A 127 7.19 10.98 0.53
N PRO A 128 7.99 11.76 -0.19
CA PRO A 128 7.49 12.67 -1.22
C PRO A 128 6.54 11.95 -2.20
N GLY A 129 5.29 12.43 -2.27
CA GLY A 129 4.28 11.94 -3.20
C GLY A 129 3.74 10.52 -2.97
N ILE A 130 4.23 9.76 -1.99
CA ILE A 130 3.83 8.36 -1.77
C ILE A 130 2.58 8.28 -0.89
N VAL A 131 1.47 7.91 -1.48
CA VAL A 131 0.16 7.75 -0.82
C VAL A 131 -0.19 6.29 -0.49
N HIS A 132 0.44 5.34 -1.16
CA HIS A 132 0.38 3.90 -0.86
C HIS A 132 1.69 3.21 -1.25
N ARG A 133 1.80 1.93 -0.96
CA ARG A 133 3.02 1.19 -1.25
C ARG A 133 2.74 -0.21 -1.77
N LEU A 134 3.69 -0.74 -2.53
CA LEU A 134 3.85 -2.15 -2.83
C LEU A 134 5.09 -2.68 -2.09
N ASP A 135 5.12 -3.97 -1.80
CA ASP A 135 6.31 -4.63 -1.27
C ASP A 135 7.44 -4.61 -2.31
N LYS A 136 8.70 -4.78 -1.88
CA LYS A 136 9.88 -4.76 -2.75
C LYS A 136 9.67 -5.63 -3.99
N ASP A 137 9.29 -6.88 -3.80
CA ASP A 137 9.22 -7.88 -4.86
C ASP A 137 7.85 -7.95 -5.56
N THR A 138 6.85 -7.20 -5.05
CA THR A 138 5.56 -7.02 -5.73
C THR A 138 5.71 -5.99 -6.84
N SER A 139 5.34 -6.36 -8.06
CA SER A 139 5.29 -5.44 -9.20
C SER A 139 3.90 -4.87 -9.43
N GLY A 140 3.78 -3.88 -10.31
CA GLY A 140 2.50 -3.41 -10.84
C GLY A 140 2.15 -1.98 -10.49
N VAL A 141 0.88 -1.63 -10.67
CA VAL A 141 0.37 -0.26 -10.62
C VAL A 141 0.60 0.39 -9.27
N LEU A 142 1.24 1.55 -9.29
CA LEU A 142 1.37 2.44 -8.16
C LEU A 142 1.14 3.89 -8.61
N ILE A 143 0.35 4.65 -7.84
CA ILE A 143 0.12 6.08 -8.08
C ILE A 143 0.89 6.92 -7.06
N ALA A 144 1.53 7.99 -7.54
CA ALA A 144 2.24 8.97 -6.74
C ALA A 144 1.70 10.38 -7.04
N ALA A 145 1.71 11.24 -6.05
CA ALA A 145 1.31 12.64 -6.16
C ALA A 145 2.51 13.52 -6.51
N LYS A 146 2.36 14.48 -7.42
CA LYS A 146 3.41 15.44 -7.82
C LYS A 146 3.42 16.70 -6.98
N ASN A 147 2.32 17.00 -6.31
CA ASN A 147 2.17 18.19 -5.47
C ASN A 147 1.38 17.89 -4.20
N ARG A 148 1.35 18.84 -3.27
CA ARG A 148 0.75 18.68 -1.95
C ARG A 148 -0.77 18.46 -2.00
N ASP A 149 -1.47 19.15 -2.87
CA ASP A 149 -2.94 19.05 -2.97
C ASP A 149 -3.35 17.67 -3.48
N ALA A 150 -2.66 17.18 -4.48
CA ALA A 150 -2.83 15.82 -4.98
C ALA A 150 -2.49 14.77 -3.92
N GLU A 151 -1.45 15.00 -3.12
CA GLU A 151 -1.09 14.10 -2.02
C GLU A 151 -2.22 14.01 -0.99
N VAL A 152 -2.72 15.14 -0.52
CA VAL A 152 -3.83 15.21 0.46
C VAL A 152 -5.09 14.57 -0.10
N PHE A 153 -5.44 14.87 -1.35
CA PHE A 153 -6.60 14.29 -2.03
C PHE A 153 -6.48 12.76 -2.10
N LEU A 154 -5.38 12.24 -2.63
CA LEU A 154 -5.18 10.80 -2.76
C LEU A 154 -5.11 10.11 -1.40
N GLN A 155 -4.45 10.70 -0.40
CA GLN A 155 -4.44 10.16 0.97
C GLN A 155 -5.87 10.01 1.51
N SER A 156 -6.75 10.99 1.25
CA SER A 156 -8.17 10.92 1.61
C SER A 156 -8.87 9.75 0.89
N GLU A 157 -8.64 9.56 -0.42
CA GLU A 157 -9.21 8.45 -1.20
C GLU A 157 -8.81 7.07 -0.62
N PHE A 158 -7.52 6.90 -0.29
CA PHE A 158 -7.01 5.68 0.33
C PHE A 158 -7.53 5.48 1.76
N LYS A 159 -7.56 6.54 2.58
CA LYS A 159 -8.06 6.51 3.97
C LYS A 159 -9.54 6.10 4.01
N ASN A 160 -10.35 6.65 3.13
CA ASN A 160 -11.78 6.39 3.02
C ASN A 160 -12.10 5.11 2.23
N ARG A 161 -11.08 4.33 1.81
CA ARG A 161 -11.24 3.05 1.09
C ARG A 161 -12.02 3.16 -0.22
N ARG A 162 -11.99 4.32 -0.88
CA ARG A 162 -12.62 4.53 -2.19
C ARG A 162 -11.82 3.97 -3.36
N VAL A 163 -10.54 3.70 -3.12
CA VAL A 163 -9.63 3.11 -4.11
C VAL A 163 -9.84 1.60 -4.22
N LYS A 164 -10.11 1.10 -5.45
CA LYS A 164 -10.20 -0.33 -5.74
C LYS A 164 -8.85 -0.85 -6.21
N LYS A 165 -8.33 -1.89 -5.58
CA LYS A 165 -7.03 -2.51 -5.86
C LYS A 165 -7.24 -3.97 -6.21
N GLU A 166 -6.76 -4.37 -7.37
CA GLU A 166 -6.85 -5.73 -7.86
C GLU A 166 -5.47 -6.26 -8.23
N TYR A 167 -5.19 -7.47 -7.77
CA TYR A 167 -3.93 -8.16 -7.94
C TYR A 167 -4.16 -9.48 -8.67
N ILE A 168 -3.13 -9.95 -9.35
CA ILE A 168 -3.02 -11.33 -9.81
C ILE A 168 -1.88 -12.01 -9.06
N ALA A 169 -2.04 -13.27 -8.74
CA ALA A 169 -1.02 -14.09 -8.12
C ALA A 169 -1.06 -15.53 -8.66
N ILE A 170 0.10 -16.15 -8.78
CA ILE A 170 0.19 -17.61 -8.93
C ILE A 170 0.55 -18.14 -7.54
N VAL A 171 -0.20 -19.12 -7.06
CA VAL A 171 0.00 -19.73 -5.73
C VAL A 171 0.33 -21.21 -5.85
N SER A 172 1.10 -21.72 -4.91
CA SER A 172 1.40 -23.16 -4.77
C SER A 172 0.31 -23.80 -3.91
N GLY A 173 -0.42 -24.75 -4.49
CA GLY A 173 -1.61 -25.33 -3.90
C GLY A 173 -2.90 -24.66 -4.39
N HIS A 174 -3.99 -25.01 -3.72
CA HIS A 174 -5.34 -24.58 -4.07
C HIS A 174 -6.00 -23.91 -2.87
N PRO A 175 -6.80 -22.85 -3.09
CA PRO A 175 -7.63 -22.33 -2.01
C PRO A 175 -8.74 -23.34 -1.66
N PRO A 176 -9.24 -23.34 -0.42
CA PRO A 176 -10.28 -24.28 0.02
C PRO A 176 -11.62 -24.10 -0.72
N ALA A 177 -11.84 -22.93 -1.30
CA ALA A 177 -12.96 -22.62 -2.18
C ALA A 177 -12.48 -21.76 -3.35
N LEU A 178 -13.17 -21.87 -4.50
CA LEU A 178 -12.78 -21.11 -5.71
C LEU A 178 -12.91 -19.60 -5.54
N GLU A 179 -13.73 -19.13 -4.62
CA GLU A 179 -13.83 -17.72 -4.22
C GLU A 179 -14.16 -17.58 -2.74
N GLY A 180 -13.76 -16.46 -2.15
CA GLY A 180 -14.03 -16.21 -0.75
C GLY A 180 -13.48 -14.88 -0.25
N GLU A 181 -13.68 -14.66 1.04
CA GLU A 181 -13.20 -13.50 1.78
C GLU A 181 -12.41 -13.93 3.01
N ILE A 182 -11.35 -13.18 3.29
CA ILE A 182 -10.56 -13.31 4.52
C ILE A 182 -10.67 -11.99 5.27
N LYS A 183 -11.17 -12.05 6.50
CA LYS A 183 -11.31 -10.91 7.42
C LYS A 183 -10.71 -11.32 8.75
N ASN A 184 -9.58 -10.74 9.10
CA ASN A 184 -8.86 -11.04 10.36
C ASN A 184 -7.93 -9.87 10.71
N HIS A 185 -7.19 -10.01 11.81
CA HIS A 185 -6.15 -9.05 12.19
C HIS A 185 -4.76 -9.60 11.86
N LEU A 186 -3.91 -8.74 11.32
CA LEU A 186 -2.51 -9.06 11.02
C LEU A 186 -1.60 -8.39 12.05
N CYS A 187 -0.79 -9.18 12.73
CA CYS A 187 0.22 -8.74 13.66
C CYS A 187 1.63 -9.12 13.19
N ARG A 188 2.65 -8.51 13.78
CA ARG A 188 4.04 -8.90 13.53
C ARG A 188 4.31 -10.21 14.27
N SER A 189 4.93 -11.18 13.59
CA SER A 189 5.30 -12.46 14.22
C SER A 189 6.25 -12.23 15.42
N SER A 190 5.99 -12.90 16.52
CA SER A 190 6.84 -12.86 17.72
C SER A 190 8.18 -13.57 17.48
N SER A 191 8.17 -14.67 16.72
CA SER A 191 9.34 -15.47 16.42
C SER A 191 10.24 -14.91 15.31
N ASN A 192 9.66 -14.10 14.39
CA ASN A 192 10.43 -13.53 13.29
C ASN A 192 9.91 -12.13 12.92
N ARG A 193 10.64 -11.09 13.34
CA ARG A 193 10.27 -9.67 13.11
C ARG A 193 10.17 -9.26 11.63
N LYS A 194 10.67 -10.05 10.69
CA LYS A 194 10.51 -9.81 9.24
C LYS A 194 9.19 -10.34 8.71
N ARG A 195 8.45 -11.15 9.48
CA ARG A 195 7.17 -11.77 9.11
C ARG A 195 5.98 -11.11 9.79
N PHE A 196 4.86 -11.19 9.12
CA PHE A 196 3.54 -10.93 9.69
C PHE A 196 2.75 -12.24 9.74
N THR A 197 1.78 -12.32 10.61
CA THR A 197 0.90 -13.48 10.77
C THR A 197 -0.52 -13.01 11.05
N VAL A 198 -1.48 -13.91 10.87
CA VAL A 198 -2.84 -13.72 11.38
C VAL A 198 -2.76 -13.75 12.89
N SER A 199 -3.43 -12.81 13.55
CA SER A 199 -3.50 -12.75 15.00
C SER A 199 -4.25 -13.97 15.54
N PRO A 200 -3.76 -14.64 16.59
CA PRO A 200 -4.43 -15.81 17.13
C PRO A 200 -5.71 -15.44 17.92
N ASP A 201 -5.78 -14.23 18.46
CA ASP A 201 -6.87 -13.74 19.31
C ASP A 201 -7.85 -12.79 18.61
N ASP A 202 -7.59 -12.46 17.32
CA ASP A 202 -8.33 -11.50 16.50
C ASP A 202 -8.50 -10.08 17.12
N GLU A 203 -7.89 -9.82 18.26
CA GLU A 203 -7.91 -8.54 18.98
C GLU A 203 -6.63 -7.73 18.76
N THR A 204 -5.48 -8.42 18.65
CA THR A 204 -4.19 -7.77 18.44
C THR A 204 -3.88 -7.58 16.96
N GLY A 205 -3.21 -6.49 16.61
CA GLY A 205 -2.79 -6.23 15.24
C GLY A 205 -3.68 -5.25 14.48
N LYS A 206 -3.71 -5.37 13.16
CA LYS A 206 -4.43 -4.45 12.28
C LYS A 206 -5.41 -5.22 11.41
N PHE A 207 -6.68 -4.84 11.44
CA PHE A 207 -7.71 -5.42 10.58
C PHE A 207 -7.30 -5.44 9.11
N ALA A 208 -7.44 -6.59 8.47
CA ALA A 208 -7.14 -6.87 7.08
C ALA A 208 -8.33 -7.57 6.42
N HIS A 209 -8.69 -7.11 5.21
CA HIS A 209 -9.78 -7.68 4.44
C HIS A 209 -9.34 -7.91 3.00
N THR A 210 -9.39 -9.16 2.57
CA THR A 210 -9.03 -9.63 1.23
C THR A 210 -10.17 -10.47 0.65
N ARG A 211 -10.53 -10.21 -0.60
CA ARG A 211 -11.40 -11.06 -1.42
C ARG A 211 -10.55 -11.75 -2.46
N TYR A 212 -10.81 -13.01 -2.74
CA TYR A 212 -10.10 -13.76 -3.76
C TYR A 212 -11.05 -14.57 -4.64
N ARG A 213 -10.59 -14.84 -5.86
CA ARG A 213 -11.20 -15.79 -6.79
C ARG A 213 -10.08 -16.56 -7.49
N CYS A 214 -10.18 -17.88 -7.48
CA CYS A 214 -9.37 -18.75 -8.29
C CYS A 214 -9.91 -18.68 -9.74
N VAL A 215 -9.07 -18.31 -10.67
CA VAL A 215 -9.45 -18.15 -12.10
C VAL A 215 -8.88 -19.23 -12.98
N GLY A 216 -8.03 -20.10 -12.44
CA GLY A 216 -7.50 -21.27 -13.11
C GLY A 216 -6.74 -22.18 -12.15
N ILE A 217 -6.85 -23.48 -12.35
CA ILE A 217 -6.14 -24.53 -11.62
C ILE A 217 -5.26 -25.28 -12.64
N TYR A 218 -3.98 -25.45 -12.29
CA TYR A 218 -2.97 -26.05 -13.17
C TYR A 218 -2.10 -27.00 -12.34
N GLY A 219 -2.46 -28.30 -12.31
CA GLY A 219 -1.81 -29.26 -11.43
C GLY A 219 -1.71 -28.74 -9.99
N PRO A 220 -0.54 -28.64 -9.36
CA PRO A 220 -0.39 -28.18 -7.99
C PRO A 220 -0.39 -26.63 -7.84
N TYR A 221 -0.79 -25.87 -8.86
CA TYR A 221 -0.79 -24.41 -8.84
C TYR A 221 -2.17 -23.83 -9.14
N SER A 222 -2.41 -22.60 -8.65
CA SER A 222 -3.63 -21.86 -8.96
C SER A 222 -3.32 -20.42 -9.36
N LEU A 223 -4.04 -19.91 -10.36
CA LEU A 223 -4.04 -18.50 -10.72
C LEU A 223 -5.16 -17.79 -9.97
N MET A 224 -4.78 -16.79 -9.18
CA MET A 224 -5.68 -16.06 -8.30
C MET A 224 -5.88 -14.62 -8.78
N ARG A 225 -7.12 -14.15 -8.72
CA ARG A 225 -7.51 -12.75 -8.79
C ARG A 225 -7.89 -12.28 -7.41
N ILE A 226 -7.24 -11.23 -6.90
CA ILE A 226 -7.32 -10.84 -5.50
C ILE A 226 -7.68 -9.36 -5.41
N ARG A 227 -8.69 -9.03 -4.61
CA ARG A 227 -9.08 -7.64 -4.30
C ARG A 227 -8.89 -7.37 -2.83
N ILE A 228 -8.20 -6.27 -2.51
CA ILE A 228 -7.95 -5.88 -1.12
C ILE A 228 -8.73 -4.61 -0.76
N LYS A 229 -9.41 -4.63 0.38
CA LYS A 229 -10.10 -3.47 0.97
C LYS A 229 -9.18 -2.67 1.90
N THR A 230 -8.19 -3.32 2.47
CA THR A 230 -7.14 -2.75 3.32
C THR A 230 -5.78 -2.92 2.63
N GLY A 231 -4.73 -2.27 3.13
CA GLY A 231 -3.37 -2.38 2.57
C GLY A 231 -2.35 -2.58 3.69
N ARG A 232 -2.40 -3.74 4.38
CA ARG A 232 -1.43 -4.06 5.42
C ARG A 232 -0.16 -4.63 4.80
N THR A 233 0.96 -4.47 5.50
CA THR A 233 2.24 -5.02 5.06
C THR A 233 2.10 -6.54 4.85
N HIS A 234 2.55 -7.03 3.70
CA HIS A 234 2.49 -8.43 3.29
C HIS A 234 1.07 -9.05 3.29
N GLN A 235 0.00 -8.25 3.31
CA GLN A 235 -1.37 -8.74 3.51
C GLN A 235 -1.73 -9.93 2.62
N ILE A 236 -1.59 -9.81 1.30
CA ILE A 236 -1.92 -10.89 0.35
C ILE A 236 -1.07 -12.13 0.63
N ARG A 237 0.21 -11.94 0.84
CA ARG A 237 1.17 -13.03 1.09
C ARG A 237 0.82 -13.83 2.34
N VAL A 238 0.47 -13.13 3.44
CA VAL A 238 0.02 -13.75 4.70
C VAL A 238 -1.30 -14.47 4.50
N HIS A 239 -2.27 -13.84 3.80
CA HIS A 239 -3.58 -14.43 3.58
C HIS A 239 -3.53 -15.67 2.67
N MET A 240 -2.71 -15.66 1.61
CA MET A 240 -2.54 -16.85 0.77
C MET A 240 -1.86 -18.00 1.54
N LYS A 241 -0.87 -17.69 2.39
CA LYS A 241 -0.31 -18.69 3.31
C LYS A 241 -1.36 -19.22 4.29
N TYR A 242 -2.20 -18.34 4.85
CA TYR A 242 -3.28 -18.73 5.78
C TYR A 242 -4.27 -19.67 5.12
N LEU A 243 -4.57 -19.52 3.83
CA LEU A 243 -5.40 -20.45 3.05
C LEU A 243 -4.69 -21.77 2.68
N GLY A 244 -3.44 -21.96 3.07
CA GLY A 244 -2.66 -23.15 2.70
C GLY A 244 -2.06 -23.11 1.28
N CYS A 245 -2.26 -22.03 0.53
CA CYS A 245 -1.74 -21.85 -0.83
C CYS A 245 -0.85 -20.60 -0.94
N PRO A 246 0.41 -20.63 -0.42
CA PRO A 246 1.31 -19.49 -0.44
C PRO A 246 1.63 -19.03 -1.87
N VAL A 247 1.93 -17.75 -2.05
CA VAL A 247 2.34 -17.21 -3.36
C VAL A 247 3.61 -17.89 -3.84
N LEU A 248 3.61 -18.33 -5.09
CA LEU A 248 4.78 -18.93 -5.73
C LEU A 248 5.95 -17.94 -5.77
N GLY A 249 7.15 -18.41 -5.42
CA GLY A 249 8.35 -17.58 -5.33
C GLY A 249 8.40 -16.68 -4.09
N ASP A 250 7.52 -16.88 -3.10
CA ASP A 250 7.59 -16.17 -1.82
C ASP A 250 8.61 -16.79 -0.88
N CYS A 251 9.81 -16.20 -0.82
CA CYS A 251 10.90 -16.66 0.06
C CYS A 251 10.65 -16.45 1.57
N VAL A 252 9.61 -15.65 1.94
CA VAL A 252 9.28 -15.37 3.34
C VAL A 252 8.19 -16.30 3.86
N TYR A 253 7.14 -16.53 3.07
CA TYR A 253 5.94 -17.25 3.50
C TYR A 253 5.75 -18.61 2.83
N GLY A 254 6.37 -18.83 1.66
CA GLY A 254 6.37 -20.08 0.93
C GLY A 254 7.60 -20.96 1.22
N LYS A 255 7.67 -22.06 0.49
CA LYS A 255 8.87 -22.92 0.35
C LYS A 255 9.45 -22.68 -1.04
N LYS A 256 10.75 -22.96 -1.23
CA LYS A 256 11.35 -22.96 -2.56
C LYS A 256 10.66 -24.05 -3.39
N ASP A 257 10.14 -23.65 -4.54
CA ASP A 257 9.47 -24.57 -5.45
C ASP A 257 10.53 -25.35 -6.25
N ALA A 258 10.40 -26.66 -6.34
CA ALA A 258 11.39 -27.48 -7.05
C ALA A 258 11.34 -27.27 -8.57
N ARG A 259 10.16 -26.99 -9.10
CA ARG A 259 9.92 -26.84 -10.52
C ARG A 259 10.20 -25.43 -11.02
N PHE A 260 9.88 -24.43 -10.22
CA PHE A 260 10.10 -23.02 -10.48
C PHE A 260 11.08 -22.44 -9.47
N SER A 261 12.26 -23.07 -9.35
CA SER A 261 13.27 -22.75 -8.34
C SER A 261 13.74 -21.29 -8.37
N ASP A 262 13.70 -20.65 -9.55
CA ASP A 262 14.12 -19.28 -9.80
C ASP A 262 12.95 -18.29 -9.88
N ALA A 263 11.73 -18.75 -9.56
CA ALA A 263 10.58 -17.87 -9.57
C ALA A 263 10.74 -16.76 -8.53
N ALA A 264 10.77 -15.52 -9.00
CA ALA A 264 10.53 -14.35 -8.15
C ALA A 264 9.08 -14.37 -7.65
N LEU A 265 8.77 -13.55 -6.65
CA LEU A 265 7.42 -13.45 -6.08
C LEU A 265 6.34 -13.25 -7.17
N MET A 266 5.48 -14.24 -7.36
CA MET A 266 4.38 -14.22 -8.34
C MET A 266 3.17 -13.47 -7.80
N LEU A 267 3.37 -12.18 -7.47
CA LEU A 267 2.34 -11.25 -7.03
C LEU A 267 2.49 -9.94 -7.82
N HIS A 268 1.39 -9.49 -8.42
CA HIS A 268 1.36 -8.32 -9.30
C HIS A 268 0.12 -7.47 -9.05
N ALA A 269 0.30 -6.18 -8.76
CA ALA A 269 -0.76 -5.19 -8.66
C ALA A 269 -1.28 -4.87 -10.06
N TYR A 270 -2.31 -5.59 -10.50
CA TYR A 270 -2.79 -5.60 -11.88
C TYR A 270 -3.61 -4.37 -12.24
N LYS A 271 -4.56 -3.98 -11.36
CA LYS A 271 -5.44 -2.83 -11.60
C LYS A 271 -5.58 -1.94 -10.37
N LEU A 272 -5.62 -0.65 -10.62
CA LEU A 272 -5.92 0.40 -9.66
C LEU A 272 -7.04 1.28 -10.20
N ALA A 273 -8.17 1.38 -9.48
CA ALA A 273 -9.22 2.35 -9.81
C ALA A 273 -9.28 3.38 -8.69
N VAL A 274 -9.07 4.66 -9.04
CA VAL A 274 -8.96 5.78 -8.11
C VAL A 274 -9.48 7.06 -8.77
N ARG A 275 -10.15 7.93 -8.00
CA ARG A 275 -10.48 9.27 -8.47
C ARG A 275 -9.22 10.11 -8.53
N LEU A 276 -9.06 10.87 -9.59
CA LEU A 276 -7.93 11.78 -9.73
C LEU A 276 -8.24 13.13 -9.07
N PRO A 277 -7.20 13.84 -8.58
CA PRO A 277 -7.36 15.21 -8.11
C PRO A 277 -7.97 16.11 -9.20
N PRO A 278 -8.76 17.13 -8.84
CA PRO A 278 -9.23 18.15 -9.78
C PRO A 278 -8.04 18.79 -10.51
N ARG A 279 -8.21 19.13 -11.78
CA ARG A 279 -7.22 19.91 -12.52
C ARG A 279 -7.30 21.37 -12.10
N ALA A 280 -6.19 22.08 -12.11
CA ALA A 280 -6.18 23.53 -11.85
C ALA A 280 -7.10 24.31 -12.82
N SER A 281 -7.25 23.81 -14.06
CA SER A 281 -8.19 24.34 -15.06
C SER A 281 -9.67 24.15 -14.70
N ASP A 282 -10.01 23.22 -13.82
CA ASP A 282 -11.40 22.94 -13.40
C ASP A 282 -11.90 23.92 -12.33
N SER A 283 -11.04 24.77 -11.78
CA SER A 283 -11.32 25.80 -10.78
C SER A 283 -11.50 27.20 -11.38
N ALA A 284 -11.38 27.37 -12.70
CA ALA A 284 -11.68 28.64 -13.36
C ALA A 284 -13.19 28.98 -13.27
N PRO A 285 -13.58 30.22 -12.96
CA PRO A 285 -14.96 30.59 -12.90
C PRO A 285 -15.64 30.39 -14.27
N PHE A 286 -16.84 29.81 -14.23
CA PHE A 286 -17.67 29.56 -15.40
C PHE A 286 -17.88 30.86 -16.20
N ASN A 287 -17.31 30.92 -17.41
CA ASN A 287 -17.53 32.05 -18.33
C ASN A 287 -18.66 31.65 -19.31
N PRO A 288 -19.87 32.27 -19.27
CA PRO A 288 -21.06 31.82 -19.99
C PRO A 288 -21.06 32.09 -21.49
N GLY A 289 -19.90 32.36 -22.13
CA GLY A 289 -19.81 32.82 -23.53
C GLY A 289 -18.99 31.99 -24.50
N GLY A 290 -18.45 30.84 -24.14
CA GLY A 290 -17.60 30.07 -25.03
C GLY A 290 -18.12 28.65 -25.32
N GLY A 291 -18.31 28.34 -26.61
CA GLY A 291 -18.90 27.10 -27.13
C GLY A 291 -18.28 25.84 -26.59
N SER A 292 -19.12 24.93 -26.20
CA SER A 292 -18.92 23.64 -25.57
C SER A 292 -18.18 22.65 -26.46
N LEU A 293 -17.02 22.15 -26.00
CA LEU A 293 -16.61 20.78 -26.26
C LEU A 293 -16.75 20.00 -24.95
N LYS A 294 -17.82 19.22 -24.87
CA LYS A 294 -18.13 18.32 -23.75
C LYS A 294 -17.06 17.23 -23.64
N SER A 295 -16.07 17.41 -22.79
CA SER A 295 -15.33 16.32 -22.16
C SER A 295 -16.04 15.97 -20.85
N ALA A 296 -17.11 15.18 -20.96
CA ALA A 296 -17.87 14.68 -19.82
C ALA A 296 -17.13 13.47 -19.21
N CYS A 297 -16.01 13.72 -18.54
CA CYS A 297 -15.55 12.81 -17.49
C CYS A 297 -16.22 13.29 -16.20
N SER A 298 -17.31 12.62 -15.79
CA SER A 298 -18.01 12.97 -14.55
C SER A 298 -17.00 12.91 -13.40
N ARG A 299 -16.93 13.98 -12.57
CA ARG A 299 -15.98 14.15 -11.44
C ARG A 299 -15.98 12.98 -10.44
N ASP A 300 -16.97 12.10 -10.51
CA ASP A 300 -17.16 10.95 -9.62
C ASP A 300 -16.68 9.61 -10.19
N THR A 301 -16.36 9.53 -11.47
CA THR A 301 -15.93 8.25 -12.07
C THR A 301 -14.44 8.00 -11.81
N PRO A 302 -14.07 6.88 -11.14
CA PRO A 302 -12.68 6.57 -10.92
C PRO A 302 -11.95 6.24 -12.23
N ALA A 303 -10.78 6.83 -12.44
CA ALA A 303 -9.86 6.39 -13.49
C ALA A 303 -9.34 4.99 -13.17
N VAL A 304 -9.20 4.16 -14.21
CA VAL A 304 -8.74 2.78 -14.07
C VAL A 304 -7.40 2.63 -14.77
N PHE A 305 -6.38 2.29 -14.02
CA PHE A 305 -5.04 2.01 -14.52
C PHE A 305 -4.76 0.52 -14.46
N THR A 306 -4.18 -0.02 -15.52
CA THR A 306 -3.86 -1.45 -15.65
C THR A 306 -2.38 -1.59 -15.99
N ALA A 307 -1.62 -2.33 -15.18
CA ALA A 307 -0.25 -2.70 -15.53
C ALA A 307 -0.25 -3.97 -16.39
N PRO A 308 0.60 -4.05 -17.42
CA PRO A 308 0.72 -5.26 -18.23
C PRO A 308 1.19 -6.44 -17.36
N VAL A 309 0.68 -7.62 -17.65
CA VAL A 309 1.12 -8.86 -16.98
C VAL A 309 2.60 -9.08 -17.23
N PRO A 310 3.45 -9.19 -16.19
CA PRO A 310 4.89 -9.30 -16.35
C PRO A 310 5.31 -10.59 -17.08
N ASP A 311 6.41 -10.55 -17.82
CA ASP A 311 6.89 -11.71 -18.59
C ASP A 311 7.21 -12.92 -17.70
N ARG A 312 7.64 -12.71 -16.43
CA ARG A 312 7.82 -13.80 -15.47
C ARG A 312 6.53 -14.58 -15.23
N PHE A 313 5.36 -13.90 -15.19
CA PHE A 313 4.04 -14.55 -15.10
C PHE A 313 3.70 -15.30 -16.38
N LYS A 314 3.90 -14.65 -17.52
CA LYS A 314 3.62 -15.26 -18.84
C LYS A 314 4.44 -16.53 -19.06
N LYS A 315 5.72 -16.52 -18.67
CA LYS A 315 6.60 -17.70 -18.75
C LYS A 315 6.07 -18.88 -17.94
N VAL A 316 5.73 -18.64 -16.65
CA VAL A 316 5.17 -19.68 -15.78
C VAL A 316 3.82 -20.15 -16.31
N LEU A 317 2.90 -19.25 -16.66
CA LEU A 317 1.59 -19.60 -17.19
C LEU A 317 1.69 -20.39 -18.49
N LYS A 318 2.63 -20.07 -19.39
CA LYS A 318 2.85 -20.81 -20.64
C LYS A 318 3.18 -22.29 -20.36
N VAL A 319 4.05 -22.54 -19.40
CA VAL A 319 4.41 -23.91 -18.98
C VAL A 319 3.18 -24.62 -18.39
N LEU A 320 2.49 -23.99 -17.44
CA LEU A 320 1.32 -24.55 -16.78
C LEU A 320 0.17 -24.85 -17.75
N HIS A 321 -0.09 -23.95 -18.70
CA HIS A 321 -1.11 -24.16 -19.76
C HIS A 321 -0.76 -25.30 -20.71
N ALA A 322 0.52 -25.45 -21.09
CA ALA A 322 0.94 -26.52 -21.99
C ALA A 322 0.71 -27.90 -21.35
N GLU A 323 1.01 -28.06 -20.08
CA GLU A 323 0.81 -29.32 -19.36
C GLU A 323 -0.66 -29.61 -19.12
N TYR A 324 -1.44 -28.62 -18.69
CA TYR A 324 -2.89 -28.76 -18.55
C TYR A 324 -3.54 -29.28 -19.84
N ARG A 325 -3.11 -28.76 -21.01
CA ARG A 325 -3.59 -29.24 -22.32
C ARG A 325 -3.16 -30.69 -22.61
N ALA A 326 -1.90 -31.03 -22.30
CA ALA A 326 -1.40 -32.38 -22.49
C ALA A 326 -2.15 -33.42 -21.65
N GLU A 327 -2.40 -33.13 -20.40
CA GLU A 327 -3.18 -33.97 -19.47
C GLU A 327 -4.63 -34.14 -19.95
N HIS A 328 -5.27 -33.08 -20.44
CA HIS A 328 -6.64 -33.16 -20.99
C HIS A 328 -6.74 -33.95 -22.26
N LEU A 329 -5.79 -33.80 -23.20
CA LEU A 329 -5.74 -34.59 -24.41
C LEU A 329 -5.52 -36.06 -24.12
N ALA A 330 -4.62 -36.40 -23.19
CA ALA A 330 -4.37 -37.78 -22.76
C ALA A 330 -5.64 -38.41 -22.13
N SER A 331 -6.38 -37.64 -21.32
CA SER A 331 -7.60 -38.11 -20.65
C SER A 331 -8.78 -38.36 -21.62
N VAL A 332 -8.82 -37.63 -22.73
CA VAL A 332 -9.81 -37.84 -23.81
C VAL A 332 -9.44 -39.07 -24.67
N SER A 333 -8.15 -39.24 -24.96
CA SER A 333 -7.68 -40.41 -25.78
C SER A 333 -7.78 -41.73 -25.02
N SER A 334 -7.80 -41.74 -23.68
CA SER A 334 -7.95 -42.96 -22.88
C SER A 334 -9.39 -43.38 -22.63
N LYS A 335 -10.37 -42.60 -23.08
CA LYS A 335 -11.82 -42.87 -22.95
C LYS A 335 -12.44 -43.34 -24.25
N ASN A 336 -11.69 -43.36 -25.34
CA ASN A 336 -12.04 -43.97 -26.64
C ASN A 336 -11.27 -45.27 -26.82
#